data_87f0769a95c8d978c3c924e9eb12e8d0
#
_entry.id   87f0769a95c8d978c3c924e9eb12e8d0
#
_cell.length_a   1.000
_cell.length_b   1.000
_cell.length_c   1.000
_cell.angle_alpha   90.00
_cell.angle_beta   90.00
_cell.angle_gamma   90.00
#
_symmetry.space_group_name_H-M   'P 1'
#
loop_
_entity.id
_entity.type
_entity.pdbx_description
1 polymer ?
#
loop_
_entity_poly.entity_id
_entity_poly.type
_entity_poly.pdbx_seq_one_letter_code
_entity_poly.pdbx_strand_id
1 'polypeptide(L)'
;MLRIHFMQQWFTLSDPAMEEALHDVPLFRDFAGLGGWDERLPDESTILRFRHVLEEHKLAPQILATINELLEAKGLLLRAGTVVDATLIAAPSSTRNAGHARDPEMHQSKKGNQWYFGMKAHIGVDADSGLVHTVRGTAGNVNDVVEAASLLHGQEIDAFGDAGYQGAAKRPDAKADVRWHIAMRPGKRAALKEDEPLDVLIDELERVKASIRAKVEHPFRVIKRQFGHVRVRYRGLKRNTAQLFTLFALSNLWMVRGKLLAAQG
;
A
#
# COMPACT_ATOMS: atom_id res chain seq x y z
N MET A 1 22.84 6.04 -2.22
CA MET A 1 22.15 4.84 -1.65
C MET A 1 20.62 4.93 -1.70
N LEU A 2 19.93 6.00 -1.27
CA LEU A 2 18.46 6.08 -1.28
C LEU A 2 17.86 5.92 -2.70
N ARG A 3 18.46 6.55 -3.70
CA ARG A 3 18.03 6.39 -5.12
C ARG A 3 18.17 4.95 -5.60
N ILE A 4 19.23 4.25 -5.20
CA ILE A 4 19.43 2.83 -5.49
C ILE A 4 18.34 1.99 -4.84
N HIS A 5 18.03 2.25 -3.56
CA HIS A 5 16.94 1.58 -2.87
C HIS A 5 15.59 1.80 -3.58
N PHE A 6 15.31 3.01 -4.05
CA PHE A 6 14.08 3.30 -4.80
C PHE A 6 14.02 2.54 -6.12
N MET A 7 15.13 2.51 -6.90
CA MET A 7 15.19 1.69 -8.12
C MET A 7 14.98 0.21 -7.83
N GLN A 8 15.62 -0.31 -6.77
CA GLN A 8 15.45 -1.70 -6.33
C GLN A 8 13.98 -2.05 -6.06
N GLN A 9 13.25 -1.17 -5.36
CA GLN A 9 11.82 -1.37 -5.09
C GLN A 9 10.97 -1.21 -6.36
N TRP A 10 11.28 -0.22 -7.19
CA TRP A 10 10.53 0.09 -8.40
C TRP A 10 10.61 -1.02 -9.46
N PHE A 11 11.81 -1.57 -9.66
CA PHE A 11 12.06 -2.64 -10.63
C PHE A 11 12.04 -4.03 -10.02
N THR A 12 11.73 -4.13 -8.73
CA THR A 12 11.62 -5.42 -8.04
C THR A 12 12.93 -6.24 -8.09
N LEU A 13 14.10 -5.58 -8.01
CA LEU A 13 15.40 -6.24 -8.06
C LEU A 13 15.82 -6.81 -6.70
N SER A 14 16.50 -7.97 -6.71
CA SER A 14 17.23 -8.49 -5.54
C SER A 14 18.50 -7.68 -5.30
N ASP A 15 19.17 -7.90 -4.16
CA ASP A 15 20.42 -7.19 -3.87
C ASP A 15 21.49 -7.50 -4.93
N PRO A 16 21.74 -8.76 -5.33
CA PRO A 16 22.66 -9.08 -6.45
C PRO A 16 22.20 -8.49 -7.78
N ALA A 17 20.91 -8.61 -8.13
CA ALA A 17 20.40 -8.08 -9.39
C ALA A 17 20.48 -6.54 -9.47
N MET A 18 20.42 -5.84 -8.34
CA MET A 18 20.62 -4.39 -8.31
C MET A 18 22.08 -4.03 -8.51
N GLU A 19 23.04 -4.78 -7.97
CA GLU A 19 24.46 -4.64 -8.23
C GLU A 19 24.75 -4.83 -9.72
N GLU A 20 24.30 -5.95 -10.32
CA GLU A 20 24.44 -6.22 -11.76
C GLU A 20 23.84 -5.09 -12.61
N ALA A 21 22.64 -4.63 -12.25
CA ALA A 21 21.98 -3.55 -12.99
C ALA A 21 22.73 -2.21 -12.91
N LEU A 22 23.45 -1.93 -11.82
CA LEU A 22 24.34 -0.75 -11.74
C LEU A 22 25.56 -0.90 -12.64
N HIS A 23 26.05 -2.11 -12.90
CA HIS A 23 27.14 -2.35 -13.86
C HIS A 23 26.66 -2.27 -15.30
N ASP A 24 25.51 -2.84 -15.61
CA ASP A 24 25.06 -3.07 -16.98
C ASP A 24 24.23 -1.92 -17.57
N VAL A 25 23.55 -1.14 -16.71
CA VAL A 25 22.60 -0.09 -17.13
C VAL A 25 23.14 1.30 -16.79
N PRO A 26 23.75 2.04 -17.74
CA PRO A 26 24.28 3.38 -17.50
C PRO A 26 23.26 4.35 -16.89
N LEU A 27 22.01 4.31 -17.35
CA LEU A 27 20.94 5.15 -16.84
C LEU A 27 20.69 4.95 -15.32
N PHE A 28 20.92 3.75 -14.79
CA PHE A 28 20.78 3.48 -13.35
C PHE A 28 21.91 4.14 -12.55
N ARG A 29 23.14 4.14 -13.09
CA ARG A 29 24.26 4.89 -12.50
C ARG A 29 24.01 6.39 -12.49
N ASP A 30 23.57 6.94 -13.63
CA ASP A 30 23.25 8.36 -13.75
C ASP A 30 22.16 8.77 -12.77
N PHE A 31 21.09 8.00 -12.68
CA PHE A 31 20.03 8.25 -11.70
C PHE A 31 20.52 8.14 -10.25
N ALA A 32 21.40 7.18 -9.96
CA ALA A 32 22.00 7.02 -8.63
C ALA A 32 22.97 8.15 -8.27
N GLY A 33 23.44 8.92 -9.26
CA GLY A 33 24.50 9.93 -9.13
C GLY A 33 25.89 9.31 -9.05
N LEU A 34 26.11 8.17 -9.73
CA LEU A 34 27.34 7.40 -9.80
C LEU A 34 27.91 7.51 -11.23
N GLY A 35 28.37 8.69 -11.61
CA GLY A 35 28.81 8.98 -12.97
C GLY A 35 30.32 9.04 -13.17
N GLY A 36 31.13 8.92 -12.12
CA GLY A 36 32.60 8.97 -12.20
C GLY A 36 33.20 7.66 -12.76
N TRP A 37 34.21 7.77 -13.65
CA TRP A 37 34.92 6.61 -14.19
C TRP A 37 35.65 5.77 -13.14
N ASP A 38 36.03 6.39 -12.00
CA ASP A 38 36.75 5.76 -10.90
C ASP A 38 35.83 5.52 -9.68
N GLU A 39 34.52 5.75 -9.80
CA GLU A 39 33.60 5.62 -8.69
C GLU A 39 33.23 4.15 -8.43
N ARG A 40 33.55 3.66 -7.23
CA ARG A 40 33.23 2.29 -6.84
C ARG A 40 31.71 2.13 -6.72
N LEU A 41 31.14 1.24 -7.51
CA LEU A 41 29.74 0.87 -7.42
C LEU A 41 29.47 0.09 -6.12
N PRO A 42 28.33 0.30 -5.45
CA PRO A 42 27.96 -0.45 -4.26
C PRO A 42 27.65 -1.90 -4.63
N ASP A 43 28.27 -2.81 -3.93
CA ASP A 43 28.02 -4.24 -3.99
C ASP A 43 26.71 -4.65 -3.27
N GLU A 44 26.28 -5.90 -3.47
CA GLU A 44 25.08 -6.47 -2.82
C GLU A 44 25.08 -6.30 -1.30
N SER A 45 26.28 -6.45 -0.68
CA SER A 45 26.42 -6.34 0.77
C SER A 45 26.24 -4.89 1.26
N THR A 46 26.66 -3.92 0.50
CA THR A 46 26.46 -2.49 0.77
C THR A 46 24.97 -2.12 0.61
N ILE A 47 24.30 -2.65 -0.42
CA ILE A 47 22.86 -2.47 -0.64
C ILE A 47 22.08 -3.09 0.53
N LEU A 48 22.44 -4.29 0.95
CA LEU A 48 21.85 -4.98 2.10
C LEU A 48 22.02 -4.17 3.40
N ARG A 49 23.24 -3.69 3.68
CA ARG A 49 23.53 -2.88 4.87
C ARG A 49 22.70 -1.61 4.90
N PHE A 50 22.56 -0.93 3.76
CA PHE A 50 21.73 0.26 3.68
C PHE A 50 20.26 -0.05 3.99
N ARG A 51 19.71 -1.17 3.52
CA ARG A 51 18.36 -1.60 3.88
C ARG A 51 18.23 -1.86 5.38
N HIS A 52 19.22 -2.47 6.02
CA HIS A 52 19.24 -2.68 7.48
C HIS A 52 19.24 -1.35 8.24
N VAL A 53 19.97 -0.33 7.78
CA VAL A 53 19.93 1.02 8.36
C VAL A 53 18.50 1.61 8.26
N LEU A 54 17.82 1.47 7.11
CA LEU A 54 16.43 1.92 6.97
C LEU A 54 15.48 1.21 7.94
N GLU A 55 15.69 -0.10 8.17
CA GLU A 55 14.88 -0.92 9.09
C GLU A 55 15.17 -0.59 10.55
N GLU A 56 16.43 -0.45 10.94
CA GLU A 56 16.90 -0.15 12.30
C GLU A 56 16.37 1.20 12.77
N HIS A 57 16.54 2.22 11.94
CA HIS A 57 16.12 3.59 12.24
C HIS A 57 14.67 3.88 11.87
N LYS A 58 13.89 2.89 11.43
CA LYS A 58 12.47 3.03 11.03
C LYS A 58 12.26 4.16 10.02
N LEU A 59 13.15 4.27 9.03
CA LEU A 59 13.12 5.35 8.04
C LEU A 59 12.06 5.15 6.94
N ALA A 60 11.59 3.94 6.70
CA ALA A 60 10.59 3.67 5.67
C ALA A 60 9.25 4.41 5.91
N PRO A 61 8.67 4.46 7.13
CA PRO A 61 7.54 5.33 7.41
C PRO A 61 7.83 6.82 7.18
N GLN A 62 9.05 7.29 7.50
CA GLN A 62 9.45 8.68 7.27
C GLN A 62 9.53 9.02 5.77
N ILE A 63 9.99 8.08 4.94
CA ILE A 63 9.99 8.24 3.47
C ILE A 63 8.56 8.49 2.97
N LEU A 64 7.58 7.71 3.42
CA LEU A 64 6.17 7.93 3.04
C LEU A 64 5.67 9.28 3.55
N ALA A 65 5.95 9.63 4.80
CA ALA A 65 5.53 10.90 5.42
C ALA A 65 6.10 12.09 4.65
N THR A 66 7.41 12.11 4.37
CA THR A 66 8.08 13.19 3.62
C THR A 66 7.52 13.36 2.21
N ILE A 67 7.27 12.24 1.50
CA ILE A 67 6.66 12.30 0.16
C ILE A 67 5.24 12.85 0.26
N ASN A 68 4.46 12.44 1.24
CA ASN A 68 3.11 12.94 1.44
C ASN A 68 3.07 14.43 1.79
N GLU A 69 3.98 14.91 2.64
CA GLU A 69 4.14 16.35 2.96
C GLU A 69 4.44 17.16 1.69
N LEU A 70 5.35 16.66 0.84
CA LEU A 70 5.67 17.31 -0.43
C LEU A 70 4.47 17.36 -1.39
N LEU A 71 3.67 16.28 -1.43
CA LEU A 71 2.46 16.21 -2.27
C LEU A 71 1.34 17.08 -1.72
N GLU A 72 1.21 17.17 -0.41
CA GLU A 72 0.25 18.05 0.28
C GLU A 72 0.59 19.54 0.04
N ALA A 73 1.87 19.91 0.17
CA ALA A 73 2.35 21.27 -0.13
C ALA A 73 2.11 21.68 -1.59
N LYS A 74 1.98 20.71 -2.51
CA LYS A 74 1.62 20.93 -3.92
C LYS A 74 0.10 20.84 -4.19
N GLY A 75 -0.74 20.69 -3.17
CA GLY A 75 -2.19 20.53 -3.30
C GLY A 75 -2.62 19.23 -4.00
N LEU A 76 -1.77 18.21 -4.03
CA LEU A 76 -2.04 16.91 -4.66
C LEU A 76 -2.62 15.87 -3.70
N LEU A 77 -2.43 16.06 -2.39
CA LEU A 77 -2.98 15.25 -1.31
C LEU A 77 -3.82 16.16 -0.41
N LEU A 78 -5.14 15.94 -0.32
CA LEU A 78 -6.08 16.88 0.29
C LEU A 78 -6.52 16.49 1.72
N ARG A 79 -6.49 15.20 2.04
CA ARG A 79 -6.89 14.64 3.36
C ARG A 79 -8.31 15.00 3.83
N ALA A 80 -9.23 15.27 2.90
CA ALA A 80 -10.61 15.62 3.25
C ALA A 80 -11.44 14.42 3.74
N GLY A 81 -11.16 13.23 3.21
CA GLY A 81 -11.79 11.98 3.58
C GLY A 81 -10.85 10.80 3.31
N THR A 82 -11.14 9.66 3.90
CA THR A 82 -10.30 8.45 3.77
C THR A 82 -11.09 7.28 3.21
N VAL A 83 -10.53 6.59 2.22
CA VAL A 83 -10.99 5.27 1.80
C VAL A 83 -10.05 4.22 2.39
N VAL A 84 -10.61 3.23 3.08
CA VAL A 84 -9.84 2.13 3.68
C VAL A 84 -10.07 0.84 2.91
N ASP A 85 -8.99 0.08 2.68
CA ASP A 85 -9.07 -1.25 2.09
C ASP A 85 -7.81 -2.07 2.42
N ALA A 86 -7.87 -3.37 2.16
CA ALA A 86 -6.79 -4.30 2.38
C ALA A 86 -6.57 -5.22 1.18
N THR A 87 -5.31 -5.51 0.92
CA THR A 87 -4.96 -6.50 -0.09
C THR A 87 -4.06 -7.57 0.48
N LEU A 88 -4.24 -8.81 -0.02
CA LEU A 88 -3.44 -9.94 0.38
C LEU A 88 -2.14 -9.98 -0.43
N ILE A 89 -1.01 -10.19 0.25
CA ILE A 89 0.32 -10.41 -0.32
C ILE A 89 0.74 -11.83 0.04
N ALA A 90 0.95 -12.65 -0.99
CA ALA A 90 1.25 -14.06 -0.80
C ALA A 90 2.65 -14.27 -0.20
N ALA A 91 2.77 -15.25 0.69
CA ALA A 91 4.05 -15.73 1.22
C ALA A 91 4.30 -17.18 0.75
N PRO A 92 5.57 -17.61 0.71
CA PRO A 92 5.89 -19.01 0.43
C PRO A 92 5.22 -19.95 1.44
N SER A 93 4.40 -20.87 0.95
CA SER A 93 3.72 -21.87 1.78
C SER A 93 4.52 -23.15 1.94
N SER A 94 5.65 -23.31 1.21
CA SER A 94 6.52 -24.47 1.26
C SER A 94 7.28 -24.54 2.59
N THR A 95 7.44 -25.75 3.10
CA THR A 95 8.31 -26.08 4.23
C THR A 95 9.67 -26.64 3.80
N ARG A 96 9.97 -26.64 2.49
CA ARG A 96 11.24 -27.08 1.92
C ARG A 96 12.30 -25.98 2.06
N ASN A 97 12.68 -25.68 3.29
CA ASN A 97 13.73 -24.73 3.65
C ASN A 97 14.53 -25.28 4.82
N ALA A 98 15.66 -24.68 5.17
CA ALA A 98 16.55 -25.15 6.23
C ALA A 98 15.85 -25.31 7.61
N GLY A 99 14.83 -24.49 7.88
CA GLY A 99 14.04 -24.55 9.12
C GLY A 99 12.84 -25.49 9.08
N HIS A 100 12.58 -26.17 7.95
CA HIS A 100 11.40 -27.03 7.72
C HIS A 100 10.07 -26.42 8.18
N ALA A 101 9.96 -25.09 8.19
CA ALA A 101 8.83 -24.35 8.73
C ALA A 101 8.43 -23.18 7.82
N ARG A 102 7.14 -22.89 7.82
CA ARG A 102 6.61 -21.65 7.23
C ARG A 102 7.01 -20.46 8.10
N ASP A 103 6.87 -19.25 7.54
CA ASP A 103 7.03 -18.03 8.33
C ASP A 103 5.91 -17.96 9.40
N PRO A 104 6.25 -17.93 10.70
CA PRO A 104 5.26 -17.97 11.79
C PRO A 104 4.42 -16.70 11.88
N GLU A 105 4.87 -15.57 11.30
CA GLU A 105 4.13 -14.31 11.30
C GLU A 105 3.14 -14.21 10.12
N MET A 106 3.20 -15.16 9.17
CA MET A 106 2.28 -15.25 8.03
C MET A 106 1.18 -16.26 8.30
N HIS A 107 -0.06 -15.92 7.94
CA HIS A 107 -1.21 -16.78 8.21
C HIS A 107 -2.06 -17.04 6.97
N GLN A 108 -2.91 -18.06 7.07
CA GLN A 108 -3.88 -18.39 6.03
C GLN A 108 -5.10 -17.46 6.10
N SER A 109 -5.58 -17.05 4.92
CA SER A 109 -6.83 -16.32 4.75
C SER A 109 -7.61 -16.90 3.58
N LYS A 110 -8.93 -16.96 3.70
CA LYS A 110 -9.81 -17.43 2.62
C LYS A 110 -10.41 -16.24 1.89
N LYS A 111 -10.28 -16.22 0.56
CA LYS A 111 -10.96 -15.25 -0.31
C LYS A 111 -11.79 -16.02 -1.35
N GLY A 112 -13.10 -15.90 -1.24
CA GLY A 112 -14.00 -16.78 -2.00
C GLY A 112 -13.79 -18.24 -1.59
N ASN A 113 -13.54 -19.12 -2.56
CA ASN A 113 -13.26 -20.55 -2.33
C ASN A 113 -11.76 -20.89 -2.27
N GLN A 114 -10.88 -19.90 -2.39
CA GLN A 114 -9.43 -20.11 -2.42
C GLN A 114 -8.76 -19.70 -1.12
N TRP A 115 -7.82 -20.54 -0.66
CA TRP A 115 -6.97 -20.25 0.49
C TRP A 115 -5.65 -19.62 0.04
N TYR A 116 -5.24 -18.60 0.77
CA TYR A 116 -3.98 -17.89 0.57
C TYR A 116 -3.19 -17.93 1.88
N PHE A 117 -1.87 -18.10 1.77
CA PHE A 117 -0.95 -17.95 2.91
C PHE A 117 -0.13 -16.69 2.70
N GLY A 118 -0.06 -15.81 3.70
CA GLY A 118 0.67 -14.57 3.58
C GLY A 118 0.31 -13.52 4.63
N MET A 119 0.49 -12.26 4.24
CA MET A 119 0.15 -11.08 5.01
C MET A 119 -0.92 -10.25 4.31
N LYS A 120 -1.50 -9.30 5.04
CA LYS A 120 -2.33 -8.24 4.47
C LYS A 120 -1.61 -6.90 4.53
N ALA A 121 -1.72 -6.14 3.46
CA ALA A 121 -1.40 -4.73 3.41
C ALA A 121 -2.71 -3.95 3.50
N HIS A 122 -2.93 -3.25 4.60
CA HIS A 122 -4.06 -2.35 4.79
C HIS A 122 -3.59 -0.93 4.49
N ILE A 123 -4.39 -0.16 3.77
CA ILE A 123 -4.08 1.23 3.44
C ILE A 123 -5.27 2.14 3.70
N GLY A 124 -4.95 3.37 4.13
CA GLY A 124 -5.84 4.52 4.06
C GLY A 124 -5.39 5.41 2.91
N VAL A 125 -6.31 5.72 2.00
CA VAL A 125 -6.04 6.62 0.88
C VAL A 125 -6.95 7.84 0.96
N ASP A 126 -6.46 8.95 0.50
CA ASP A 126 -7.26 10.17 0.35
C ASP A 126 -8.42 9.93 -0.63
N ALA A 127 -9.64 10.23 -0.20
CA ALA A 127 -10.86 9.97 -0.94
C ALA A 127 -10.94 10.76 -2.27
N ASP A 128 -10.20 11.86 -2.40
CA ASP A 128 -10.18 12.69 -3.61
C ASP A 128 -9.08 12.29 -4.59
N SER A 129 -7.84 12.20 -4.12
CA SER A 129 -6.68 11.92 -4.97
C SER A 129 -6.40 10.43 -5.16
N GLY A 130 -6.84 9.58 -4.23
CA GLY A 130 -6.50 8.15 -4.17
C GLY A 130 -5.07 7.88 -3.69
N LEU A 131 -4.35 8.89 -3.19
CA LEU A 131 -2.99 8.75 -2.70
C LEU A 131 -2.96 8.14 -1.30
N VAL A 132 -2.00 7.26 -1.06
CA VAL A 132 -1.86 6.55 0.22
C VAL A 132 -1.25 7.46 1.28
N HIS A 133 -1.95 7.64 2.40
CA HIS A 133 -1.44 8.37 3.55
C HIS A 133 -1.09 7.46 4.73
N THR A 134 -1.73 6.31 4.86
CA THR A 134 -1.50 5.37 5.97
C THR A 134 -1.31 3.96 5.45
N VAL A 135 -0.37 3.22 6.05
CA VAL A 135 -0.05 1.82 5.69
C VAL A 135 0.08 0.99 6.96
N ARG A 136 -0.52 -0.20 6.96
CA ARG A 136 -0.38 -1.21 8.01
C ARG A 136 -0.16 -2.59 7.40
N GLY A 137 0.78 -3.35 7.97
CA GLY A 137 0.99 -4.75 7.62
C GLY A 137 0.54 -5.65 8.75
N THR A 138 -0.28 -6.65 8.44
CA THR A 138 -0.75 -7.64 9.42
C THR A 138 -0.64 -9.05 8.88
N ALA A 139 -0.76 -10.05 9.76
CA ALA A 139 -0.93 -11.42 9.32
C ALA A 139 -2.20 -11.60 8.48
N GLY A 140 -2.20 -12.55 7.55
CA GLY A 140 -3.29 -12.73 6.59
C GLY A 140 -4.67 -13.02 7.19
N ASN A 141 -4.72 -13.53 8.43
CA ASN A 141 -5.95 -13.86 9.14
C ASN A 141 -6.57 -12.70 9.94
N VAL A 142 -5.89 -11.57 10.07
CA VAL A 142 -6.46 -10.38 10.75
C VAL A 142 -7.65 -9.86 9.94
N ASN A 143 -8.77 -9.59 10.61
CA ASN A 143 -9.95 -9.06 9.95
C ASN A 143 -9.75 -7.57 9.63
N ASP A 144 -10.16 -7.14 8.44
CA ASP A 144 -9.92 -5.79 7.92
C ASP A 144 -10.55 -4.71 8.81
N VAL A 145 -11.73 -4.99 9.39
CA VAL A 145 -12.42 -4.06 10.31
C VAL A 145 -11.60 -3.75 11.58
N VAL A 146 -10.68 -4.63 11.98
CA VAL A 146 -9.82 -4.41 13.16
C VAL A 146 -8.86 -3.25 12.95
N GLU A 147 -8.39 -3.10 11.72
CA GLU A 147 -7.44 -2.05 11.35
C GLU A 147 -8.13 -0.73 10.92
N ALA A 148 -9.47 -0.69 10.85
CA ALA A 148 -10.22 0.46 10.32
C ALA A 148 -9.80 1.80 10.94
N ALA A 149 -9.78 1.89 12.27
CA ALA A 149 -9.42 3.12 12.98
C ALA A 149 -7.94 3.50 12.81
N SER A 150 -7.04 2.50 12.72
CA SER A 150 -5.61 2.70 12.57
C SER A 150 -5.20 3.22 11.19
N LEU A 151 -6.10 3.15 10.20
CA LEU A 151 -5.90 3.62 8.84
C LEU A 151 -6.30 5.09 8.64
N LEU A 152 -6.92 5.70 9.63
CA LEU A 152 -7.32 7.10 9.59
C LEU A 152 -6.14 8.01 9.96
N HIS A 153 -6.01 9.17 9.27
CA HIS A 153 -4.98 10.18 9.59
C HIS A 153 -5.38 11.13 10.73
N GLY A 154 -6.66 11.17 11.09
CA GLY A 154 -7.13 11.88 12.28
C GLY A 154 -7.84 13.20 12.04
N GLN A 155 -7.93 13.66 10.80
CA GLN A 155 -8.61 14.89 10.38
C GLN A 155 -9.82 14.59 9.48
N GLU A 156 -10.16 13.31 9.31
CA GLU A 156 -11.29 12.89 8.47
C GLU A 156 -12.62 13.33 9.07
N ILE A 157 -13.50 13.80 8.18
CA ILE A 157 -14.93 13.93 8.43
C ILE A 157 -15.65 12.66 7.94
N ASP A 158 -15.21 12.12 6.81
CA ASP A 158 -15.82 10.98 6.16
C ASP A 158 -14.81 9.85 5.91
N ALA A 159 -15.21 8.62 6.21
CA ALA A 159 -14.44 7.40 5.94
C ALA A 159 -15.28 6.40 5.13
N PHE A 160 -14.67 5.81 4.12
CA PHE A 160 -15.32 4.88 3.20
C PHE A 160 -14.66 3.51 3.28
N GLY A 161 -15.47 2.46 3.32
CA GLY A 161 -14.99 1.08 3.34
C GLY A 161 -15.91 0.13 2.59
N ASP A 162 -15.39 -1.04 2.24
CA ASP A 162 -16.22 -2.10 1.65
C ASP A 162 -17.09 -2.79 2.72
N ALA A 163 -17.88 -3.76 2.30
CA ALA A 163 -18.76 -4.51 3.21
C ALA A 163 -18.01 -5.31 4.30
N GLY A 164 -16.70 -5.52 4.14
CA GLY A 164 -15.82 -6.13 5.15
C GLY A 164 -15.57 -5.24 6.37
N TYR A 165 -15.76 -3.92 6.23
CA TYR A 165 -15.64 -2.94 7.31
C TYR A 165 -16.95 -2.68 8.06
N GLN A 166 -17.98 -3.50 7.86
CA GLN A 166 -19.23 -3.35 8.63
C GLN A 166 -18.96 -3.46 10.13
N GLY A 167 -19.46 -2.48 10.87
CA GLY A 167 -19.24 -2.37 12.31
C GLY A 167 -18.05 -1.52 12.72
N ALA A 168 -17.27 -0.96 11.78
CA ALA A 168 -16.14 -0.07 12.08
C ALA A 168 -16.52 1.08 13.03
N ALA A 169 -17.64 1.75 12.77
CA ALA A 169 -18.15 2.83 13.64
C ALA A 169 -18.55 2.40 15.07
N LYS A 170 -18.75 1.11 15.30
CA LYS A 170 -19.18 0.56 16.60
C LYS A 170 -18.03 -0.01 17.43
N ARG A 171 -16.82 0.03 16.91
CA ARG A 171 -15.65 -0.50 17.60
C ARG A 171 -15.22 0.44 18.73
N PRO A 172 -14.63 -0.09 19.82
CA PRO A 172 -14.14 0.73 20.94
C PRO A 172 -13.07 1.76 20.54
N ASP A 173 -12.31 1.47 19.47
CA ASP A 173 -11.25 2.30 18.90
C ASP A 173 -11.75 3.26 17.80
N ALA A 174 -13.05 3.23 17.48
CA ALA A 174 -13.63 4.12 16.47
C ALA A 174 -13.61 5.57 16.95
N LYS A 175 -13.21 6.48 16.06
CA LYS A 175 -13.30 7.92 16.32
C LYS A 175 -14.74 8.39 16.18
N ALA A 176 -15.25 9.08 17.22
CA ALA A 176 -16.65 9.48 17.32
C ALA A 176 -17.08 10.49 16.23
N ASP A 177 -16.14 11.33 15.77
CA ASP A 177 -16.42 12.43 14.84
C ASP A 177 -16.33 12.02 13.38
N VAL A 178 -16.02 10.74 13.08
CA VAL A 178 -15.88 10.24 11.69
C VAL A 178 -17.16 9.56 11.24
N ARG A 179 -17.73 10.02 10.15
CA ARG A 179 -18.89 9.39 9.49
C ARG A 179 -18.41 8.24 8.60
N TRP A 180 -18.78 7.01 8.93
CA TRP A 180 -18.45 5.82 8.17
C TRP A 180 -19.49 5.53 7.09
N HIS A 181 -19.04 5.48 5.83
CA HIS A 181 -19.82 5.13 4.63
C HIS A 181 -19.41 3.73 4.16
N ILE A 182 -19.95 2.72 4.82
CA ILE A 182 -19.67 1.33 4.49
C ILE A 182 -20.61 0.86 3.37
N ALA A 183 -20.05 0.16 2.38
CA ALA A 183 -20.82 -0.41 1.29
C ALA A 183 -21.82 -1.45 1.77
N MET A 184 -22.98 -1.49 1.16
CA MET A 184 -23.99 -2.52 1.39
C MET A 184 -23.49 -3.88 0.92
N ARG A 185 -23.86 -4.94 1.65
CA ARG A 185 -23.56 -6.31 1.20
C ARG A 185 -24.28 -6.62 -0.12
N PRO A 186 -23.62 -7.32 -1.08
CA PRO A 186 -24.22 -7.59 -2.38
C PRO A 186 -25.62 -8.19 -2.34
N GLY A 187 -25.86 -9.15 -1.43
CA GLY A 187 -27.19 -9.75 -1.29
C GLY A 187 -28.28 -8.79 -0.81
N LYS A 188 -27.94 -7.80 0.04
CA LYS A 188 -28.89 -6.76 0.44
C LYS A 188 -29.15 -5.76 -0.69
N ARG A 189 -28.11 -5.41 -1.45
CA ARG A 189 -28.24 -4.50 -2.60
C ARG A 189 -29.08 -5.13 -3.70
N ALA A 190 -28.91 -6.41 -3.98
CA ALA A 190 -29.69 -7.15 -4.97
C ALA A 190 -31.18 -7.30 -4.60
N ALA A 191 -31.55 -7.06 -3.35
CA ALA A 191 -32.94 -7.11 -2.87
C ALA A 191 -33.66 -5.75 -2.98
N LEU A 192 -32.96 -4.67 -3.40
CA LEU A 192 -33.58 -3.36 -3.64
C LEU A 192 -34.51 -3.44 -4.86
N LYS A 193 -35.63 -2.75 -4.78
CA LYS A 193 -36.67 -2.75 -5.82
C LYS A 193 -36.57 -1.49 -6.67
N GLU A 194 -36.66 -1.64 -7.97
CA GLU A 194 -36.58 -0.54 -8.92
C GLU A 194 -37.83 0.35 -8.94
N ASP A 195 -38.98 -0.15 -8.47
CA ASP A 195 -40.24 0.54 -8.39
C ASP A 195 -40.46 1.31 -7.08
N GLU A 196 -39.58 1.13 -6.09
CA GLU A 196 -39.64 1.82 -4.80
C GLU A 196 -38.68 3.05 -4.81
N PRO A 197 -39.17 4.29 -4.69
CA PRO A 197 -38.34 5.51 -4.78
C PRO A 197 -37.19 5.55 -3.76
N LEU A 198 -37.42 5.03 -2.54
CA LEU A 198 -36.38 4.96 -1.51
C LEU A 198 -35.25 3.99 -1.87
N ASP A 199 -35.60 2.84 -2.44
CA ASP A 199 -34.62 1.82 -2.85
C ASP A 199 -33.78 2.31 -4.03
N VAL A 200 -34.38 3.05 -4.97
CA VAL A 200 -33.66 3.72 -6.07
C VAL A 200 -32.63 4.72 -5.53
N LEU A 201 -33.01 5.55 -4.56
CA LEU A 201 -32.11 6.52 -3.95
C LEU A 201 -30.97 5.83 -3.19
N ILE A 202 -31.27 4.74 -2.50
CA ILE A 202 -30.27 3.92 -1.80
C ILE A 202 -29.28 3.33 -2.82
N ASP A 203 -29.74 2.81 -3.97
CA ASP A 203 -28.84 2.26 -5.00
C ASP A 203 -27.96 3.35 -5.61
N GLU A 204 -28.49 4.56 -5.84
CA GLU A 204 -27.68 5.70 -6.29
C GLU A 204 -26.59 6.07 -5.28
N LEU A 205 -26.89 6.12 -3.99
CA LEU A 205 -25.90 6.33 -2.94
C LEU A 205 -24.82 5.23 -2.92
N GLU A 206 -25.20 3.97 -3.13
CA GLU A 206 -24.23 2.86 -3.23
C GLU A 206 -23.33 2.99 -4.47
N ARG A 207 -23.84 3.52 -5.60
CA ARG A 207 -23.02 3.84 -6.79
C ARG A 207 -22.00 4.93 -6.50
N VAL A 208 -22.40 5.99 -5.79
CA VAL A 208 -21.48 7.06 -5.36
C VAL A 208 -20.38 6.50 -4.44
N LYS A 209 -20.76 5.73 -3.41
CA LYS A 209 -19.78 5.07 -2.53
C LYS A 209 -18.83 4.17 -3.31
N ALA A 210 -19.34 3.41 -4.29
CA ALA A 210 -18.51 2.53 -5.12
C ALA A 210 -17.50 3.33 -5.97
N SER A 211 -17.90 4.47 -6.53
CA SER A 211 -17.04 5.38 -7.29
C SER A 211 -15.90 5.94 -6.43
N ILE A 212 -16.21 6.39 -5.20
CA ILE A 212 -15.19 6.89 -4.27
C ILE A 212 -14.23 5.76 -3.88
N ARG A 213 -14.75 4.58 -3.55
CA ARG A 213 -13.96 3.41 -3.15
C ARG A 213 -13.07 2.87 -4.28
N ALA A 214 -13.46 3.03 -5.54
CA ALA A 214 -12.63 2.58 -6.65
C ALA A 214 -11.21 3.19 -6.65
N LYS A 215 -11.02 4.34 -6.02
CA LYS A 215 -9.72 5.01 -5.92
C LYS A 215 -8.68 4.21 -5.15
N VAL A 216 -9.08 3.42 -4.15
CA VAL A 216 -8.14 2.59 -3.36
C VAL A 216 -7.51 1.45 -4.17
N GLU A 217 -8.16 1.04 -5.25
CA GLU A 217 -7.62 -0.01 -6.13
C GLU A 217 -6.39 0.46 -6.93
N HIS A 218 -6.26 1.78 -7.17
CA HIS A 218 -5.16 2.33 -7.96
C HIS A 218 -3.77 2.08 -7.32
N PRO A 219 -3.49 2.43 -6.06
CA PRO A 219 -2.21 2.14 -5.44
C PRO A 219 -1.93 0.63 -5.35
N PHE A 220 -2.92 -0.22 -5.11
CA PHE A 220 -2.74 -1.68 -5.16
C PHE A 220 -2.36 -2.16 -6.55
N ARG A 221 -2.97 -1.62 -7.59
CA ARG A 221 -2.61 -1.92 -8.97
C ARG A 221 -1.17 -1.49 -9.27
N VAL A 222 -0.74 -0.30 -8.82
CA VAL A 222 0.62 0.19 -9.03
C VAL A 222 1.63 -0.76 -8.40
N ILE A 223 1.53 -1.07 -7.12
CA ILE A 223 2.52 -1.94 -6.47
C ILE A 223 2.53 -3.35 -7.05
N LYS A 224 1.37 -3.91 -7.43
CA LYS A 224 1.28 -5.29 -7.93
C LYS A 224 1.60 -5.43 -9.42
N ARG A 225 1.24 -4.45 -10.26
CA ARG A 225 1.38 -4.55 -11.72
C ARG A 225 2.56 -3.75 -12.26
N GLN A 226 2.78 -2.53 -11.76
CA GLN A 226 3.91 -1.70 -12.22
C GLN A 226 5.20 -2.11 -11.51
N PHE A 227 5.16 -2.33 -10.19
CA PHE A 227 6.36 -2.71 -9.42
C PHE A 227 6.50 -4.22 -9.20
N GLY A 228 5.55 -5.05 -9.66
CA GLY A 228 5.63 -6.51 -9.59
C GLY A 228 5.59 -7.11 -8.17
N HIS A 229 5.17 -6.34 -7.16
CA HIS A 229 5.14 -6.79 -5.76
C HIS A 229 3.89 -7.65 -5.47
N VAL A 230 3.90 -8.91 -5.89
CA VAL A 230 2.79 -9.88 -5.71
C VAL A 230 3.03 -10.86 -4.55
N ARG A 231 4.27 -10.94 -4.05
CA ARG A 231 4.70 -11.82 -2.96
C ARG A 231 5.63 -11.09 -2.01
N VAL A 232 5.62 -11.50 -0.74
CA VAL A 232 6.59 -11.03 0.26
C VAL A 232 8.02 -11.38 -0.19
N ARG A 233 8.96 -10.49 0.11
CA ARG A 233 10.37 -10.66 -0.22
C ARG A 233 11.24 -11.06 0.98
N TYR A 234 10.76 -10.71 2.16
CA TYR A 234 11.51 -10.91 3.39
C TYR A 234 10.74 -11.86 4.32
N ARG A 235 11.44 -12.39 5.30
CA ARG A 235 10.83 -13.14 6.39
C ARG A 235 10.37 -12.17 7.48
N GLY A 236 9.16 -12.41 8.02
CA GLY A 236 8.55 -11.62 9.08
C GLY A 236 7.75 -10.39 8.61
N LEU A 237 6.81 -9.95 9.43
CA LEU A 237 5.93 -8.82 9.14
C LEU A 237 6.68 -7.48 9.13
N LYS A 238 7.61 -7.28 10.08
CA LYS A 238 8.33 -6.01 10.23
C LYS A 238 9.02 -5.56 8.95
N ARG A 239 9.81 -6.45 8.33
CA ARG A 239 10.58 -6.14 7.10
C ARG A 239 9.69 -5.92 5.90
N ASN A 240 8.68 -6.78 5.73
CA ASN A 240 7.73 -6.64 4.62
C ASN A 240 6.85 -5.38 4.79
N THR A 241 6.47 -5.00 6.01
CA THR A 241 5.75 -3.75 6.27
C THR A 241 6.62 -2.53 5.97
N ALA A 242 7.91 -2.54 6.34
CA ALA A 242 8.84 -1.48 5.96
C ALA A 242 8.95 -1.33 4.43
N GLN A 243 9.01 -2.44 3.71
CA GLN A 243 8.97 -2.43 2.24
C GLN A 243 7.68 -1.81 1.69
N LEU A 244 6.51 -2.14 2.28
CA LEU A 244 5.23 -1.56 1.86
C LEU A 244 5.19 -0.04 1.99
N PHE A 245 5.76 0.54 3.05
CA PHE A 245 5.86 2.00 3.18
C PHE A 245 6.60 2.62 1.99
N THR A 246 7.75 2.07 1.62
CA THR A 246 8.52 2.56 0.46
C THR A 246 7.76 2.36 -0.86
N LEU A 247 7.13 1.19 -1.06
CA LEU A 247 6.37 0.91 -2.28
C LEU A 247 5.17 1.86 -2.43
N PHE A 248 4.44 2.14 -1.36
CA PHE A 248 3.30 3.08 -1.43
C PHE A 248 3.76 4.54 -1.57
N ALA A 249 4.89 4.92 -1.00
CA ALA A 249 5.50 6.22 -1.25
C ALA A 249 5.84 6.40 -2.75
N LEU A 250 6.48 5.40 -3.36
CA LEU A 250 6.76 5.39 -4.80
C LEU A 250 5.48 5.30 -5.65
N SER A 251 4.46 4.57 -5.19
CA SER A 251 3.15 4.52 -5.84
C SER A 251 2.50 5.91 -5.90
N ASN A 252 2.57 6.69 -4.82
CA ASN A 252 2.05 8.06 -4.80
C ASN A 252 2.75 8.92 -5.86
N LEU A 253 4.08 8.88 -5.94
CA LEU A 253 4.83 9.60 -6.99
C LEU A 253 4.46 9.13 -8.40
N TRP A 254 4.30 7.82 -8.59
CA TRP A 254 3.86 7.26 -9.87
C TRP A 254 2.49 7.77 -10.30
N MET A 255 1.53 7.80 -9.39
CA MET A 255 0.15 8.21 -9.69
C MET A 255 0.07 9.68 -10.10
N VAL A 256 0.89 10.56 -9.52
CA VAL A 256 0.89 12.00 -9.80
C VAL A 256 2.01 12.45 -10.74
N ARG A 257 2.81 11.53 -11.31
CA ARG A 257 3.99 11.86 -12.13
C ARG A 257 3.72 12.87 -13.26
N GLY A 258 2.57 12.75 -13.93
CA GLY A 258 2.19 13.68 -14.99
C GLY A 258 1.99 15.12 -14.48
N LYS A 259 1.36 15.26 -13.30
CA LYS A 259 1.18 16.58 -12.66
C LYS A 259 2.50 17.16 -12.17
N LEU A 260 3.40 16.30 -11.64
CA LEU A 260 4.72 16.73 -11.18
C LEU A 260 5.62 17.19 -12.34
N LEU A 261 5.58 16.49 -13.48
CA LEU A 261 6.33 16.88 -14.67
C LEU A 261 5.80 18.18 -15.29
N ALA A 262 4.48 18.35 -15.36
CA ALA A 262 3.86 19.57 -15.87
C ALA A 262 4.15 20.82 -15.00
N ALA A 263 4.47 20.64 -13.72
CA ALA A 263 4.81 21.73 -12.81
C ALA A 263 6.29 22.16 -12.89
N GLN A 264 7.12 21.47 -13.67
CA GLN A 264 8.54 21.76 -13.86
C GLN A 264 8.83 22.51 -15.17
N GLY A 265 7.87 22.59 -16.07
CA GLY A 265 7.93 23.34 -17.34
C GLY A 265 7.10 24.61 -17.28
#